data_c7eae47692cf4690a2752aa3f639349c
#
_entry.id   c7eae47692cf4690a2752aa3f639349c
#
_cell.length_a   1.000
_cell.length_b   1.000
_cell.length_c   1.000
_cell.angle_alpha   90.00
_cell.angle_beta   90.00
_cell.angle_gamma   90.00
#
_symmetry.space_group_name_H-M   'P 1'
#
loop_
_entity.id
_entity.type
_entity.pdbx_description
1 polymer ?
#
loop_
_entity_poly.entity_id
_entity_poly.type
_entity_poly.pdbx_seq_one_letter_code
_entity_poly.pdbx_strand_id
1 'polypeptide(L)'
;MIDFIIVGNGLAGISFAEIALQNNKSIFVFDNNSQPSSRVAGGLYNPVVLKRFSEVWKAKEQIDFAFPLYHEIQSKLNVVFDFELPILRKLYSVEEQNNWFQAADKPNLAPFLDAKLVTSSYESIQSPFHYGKVNHTGYLEISTLIEAYSNYLKSLNSFSNEGFNYTEIEFLDNGIQ
;
A
#
# COMPACT_ATOMS: atom_id res chain seq x y z
N MET A 1 13.88 14.73 24.12
CA MET A 1 14.18 13.29 23.85
C MET A 1 13.24 12.87 22.74
N ILE A 2 13.70 12.11 21.76
CA ILE A 2 12.90 11.58 20.64
C ILE A 2 12.62 10.11 20.93
N ASP A 3 11.36 9.67 20.78
CA ASP A 3 10.96 8.28 21.02
C ASP A 3 11.47 7.36 19.90
N PHE A 4 11.41 7.82 18.63
CA PHE A 4 11.81 6.99 17.48
C PHE A 4 12.61 7.79 16.45
N ILE A 5 13.73 7.22 16.00
CA ILE A 5 14.43 7.61 14.78
C ILE A 5 14.00 6.67 13.66
N ILE A 6 13.55 7.22 12.54
CA ILE A 6 13.07 6.48 11.39
C ILE A 6 14.04 6.74 10.23
N VAL A 7 14.58 5.69 9.63
CA VAL A 7 15.47 5.79 8.48
C VAL A 7 14.75 5.35 7.23
N GLY A 8 14.48 6.31 6.35
CA GLY A 8 13.72 6.14 5.11
C GLY A 8 12.27 6.62 5.21
N ASN A 9 11.88 7.49 4.28
CA ASN A 9 10.53 8.05 4.14
C ASN A 9 9.77 7.39 2.98
N GLY A 10 9.91 6.07 2.83
CA GLY A 10 9.07 5.26 1.96
C GLY A 10 7.76 4.86 2.63
N LEU A 11 6.97 3.99 1.98
CA LEU A 11 5.65 3.55 2.51
C LEU A 11 5.72 3.03 3.94
N ALA A 12 6.71 2.20 4.26
CA ALA A 12 6.86 1.64 5.60
C ALA A 12 7.20 2.72 6.64
N GLY A 13 8.15 3.63 6.31
CA GLY A 13 8.53 4.74 7.19
C GLY A 13 7.38 5.68 7.45
N ILE A 14 6.62 6.06 6.42
CA ILE A 14 5.43 6.91 6.54
C ILE A 14 4.37 6.24 7.42
N SER A 15 4.06 4.95 7.17
CA SER A 15 3.07 4.23 7.96
C SER A 15 3.46 4.15 9.44
N PHE A 16 4.72 3.85 9.72
CA PHE A 16 5.22 3.84 11.09
C PHE A 16 5.19 5.23 11.74
N ALA A 17 5.66 6.26 11.01
CA ALA A 17 5.66 7.64 11.48
C ALA A 17 4.26 8.11 11.85
N GLU A 18 3.28 7.84 10.99
CA GLU A 18 1.89 8.22 11.21
C GLU A 18 1.33 7.57 12.48
N ILE A 19 1.51 6.25 12.63
CA ILE A 19 1.04 5.52 13.81
C ILE A 19 1.75 5.99 15.08
N ALA A 20 3.05 6.28 15.02
CA ALA A 20 3.78 6.82 16.16
C ALA A 20 3.22 8.17 16.60
N LEU A 21 2.99 9.09 15.65
CA LEU A 21 2.41 10.41 15.92
C LEU A 21 0.99 10.31 16.49
N GLN A 22 0.14 9.42 15.98
CA GLN A 22 -1.20 9.16 16.51
C GLN A 22 -1.16 8.67 17.97
N ASN A 23 -0.10 7.98 18.35
CA ASN A 23 0.13 7.52 19.72
C ASN A 23 0.95 8.52 20.57
N ASN A 24 0.98 9.80 20.19
CA ASN A 24 1.68 10.89 20.87
C ASN A 24 3.18 10.62 21.09
N LYS A 25 3.80 9.89 20.15
CA LYS A 25 5.23 9.65 20.16
C LYS A 25 5.97 10.72 19.36
N SER A 26 7.11 11.14 19.87
CA SER A 26 8.02 12.02 19.15
C SER A 26 8.86 11.21 18.16
N ILE A 27 8.99 11.73 16.94
CA ILE A 27 9.74 11.05 15.88
C ILE A 27 10.73 12.00 15.21
N PHE A 28 11.77 11.44 14.61
CA PHE A 28 12.62 12.14 13.67
C PHE A 28 12.96 11.23 12.49
N VAL A 29 12.81 11.72 11.27
CA VAL A 29 12.93 10.94 10.03
C VAL A 29 14.15 11.42 9.24
N PHE A 30 15.02 10.48 8.86
CA PHE A 30 16.12 10.69 7.93
C PHE A 30 15.81 10.05 6.59
N ASP A 31 15.92 10.80 5.50
CA ASP A 31 15.80 10.25 4.14
C ASP A 31 16.57 11.11 3.14
N ASN A 32 17.60 10.56 2.52
CA ASN A 32 18.38 11.22 1.49
C ASN A 32 17.96 10.85 0.05
N ASN A 33 16.84 10.17 -0.11
CA ASN A 33 16.33 9.65 -1.40
C ASN A 33 17.29 8.69 -2.13
N SER A 34 18.29 8.11 -1.46
CA SER A 34 19.26 7.19 -2.09
C SER A 34 18.67 5.83 -2.47
N GLN A 35 17.53 5.45 -1.86
CA GLN A 35 16.85 4.19 -2.12
C GLN A 35 15.39 4.43 -2.54
N PRO A 36 15.14 4.78 -3.81
CA PRO A 36 13.82 5.21 -4.27
C PRO A 36 12.84 4.05 -4.56
N SER A 37 12.99 2.87 -3.94
CA SER A 37 12.19 1.68 -4.25
C SER A 37 10.68 1.94 -4.22
N SER A 38 10.20 2.69 -3.23
CA SER A 38 8.78 3.07 -3.16
C SER A 38 8.39 4.01 -4.31
N ARG A 39 9.25 4.95 -4.72
CA ARG A 39 8.97 5.92 -5.78
C ARG A 39 8.93 5.29 -7.17
N VAL A 40 9.69 4.23 -7.42
CA VAL A 40 9.70 3.51 -8.70
C VAL A 40 8.70 2.36 -8.76
N ALA A 41 8.08 2.02 -7.64
CA ALA A 41 7.01 1.04 -7.60
C ALA A 41 5.76 1.58 -8.30
N GLY A 42 5.02 0.69 -8.98
CA GLY A 42 3.77 1.06 -9.66
C GLY A 42 2.60 1.38 -8.72
N GLY A 43 2.81 1.27 -7.41
CA GLY A 43 1.80 1.57 -6.39
C GLY A 43 0.59 0.63 -6.35
N LEU A 44 0.52 -0.36 -7.23
CA LEU A 44 -0.62 -1.26 -7.32
C LEU A 44 -0.73 -2.12 -6.07
N TYR A 45 -1.95 -2.21 -5.54
CA TYR A 45 -2.28 -3.17 -4.49
C TYR A 45 -3.37 -4.14 -4.97
N ASN A 46 -3.19 -5.41 -4.62
CA ASN A 46 -4.06 -6.49 -5.02
C ASN A 46 -4.02 -7.62 -3.98
N PRO A 47 -5.15 -7.98 -3.36
CA PRO A 47 -5.20 -9.02 -2.33
C PRO A 47 -5.06 -10.45 -2.87
N VAL A 48 -5.10 -10.65 -4.19
CA VAL A 48 -5.16 -11.98 -4.80
C VAL A 48 -4.01 -12.20 -5.78
N VAL A 49 -3.31 -13.32 -5.64
CA VAL A 49 -2.35 -13.81 -6.64
C VAL A 49 -3.14 -14.39 -7.82
N LEU A 50 -3.41 -13.57 -8.83
CA LEU A 50 -4.32 -13.89 -9.94
C LEU A 50 -3.90 -15.11 -10.78
N LYS A 51 -2.62 -15.45 -10.81
CA LYS A 51 -2.13 -16.65 -11.53
C LYS A 51 -2.58 -17.95 -10.88
N ARG A 52 -2.78 -17.95 -9.55
CA ARG A 52 -3.06 -19.15 -8.75
C ARG A 52 -4.42 -19.11 -8.07
N PHE A 53 -5.13 -17.98 -8.17
CA PHE A 53 -6.33 -17.69 -7.41
C PHE A 53 -6.15 -18.02 -5.91
N SER A 54 -5.10 -17.44 -5.34
CA SER A 54 -4.76 -17.60 -3.92
C SER A 54 -4.66 -16.23 -3.26
N GLU A 55 -5.03 -16.17 -1.98
CA GLU A 55 -4.89 -14.96 -1.18
C GLU A 55 -3.41 -14.59 -1.01
N VAL A 56 -3.10 -13.30 -1.05
CA VAL A 56 -1.84 -12.75 -0.56
C VAL A 56 -1.77 -12.90 0.95
N TRP A 57 -0.59 -13.14 1.50
CA TRP A 57 -0.40 -13.33 2.94
C TRP A 57 -1.06 -12.20 3.76
N LYS A 58 -2.00 -12.58 4.63
CA LYS A 58 -2.76 -11.66 5.48
C LYS A 58 -3.41 -10.48 4.73
N ALA A 59 -3.90 -10.72 3.50
CA ALA A 59 -4.42 -9.66 2.65
C ALA A 59 -5.56 -8.89 3.32
N LYS A 60 -6.50 -9.62 3.97
CA LYS A 60 -7.63 -8.98 4.64
C LYS A 60 -7.16 -8.07 5.77
N GLU A 61 -6.31 -8.56 6.68
CA GLU A 61 -5.82 -7.78 7.82
C GLU A 61 -5.00 -6.56 7.36
N GLN A 62 -4.21 -6.72 6.29
CA GLN A 62 -3.44 -5.62 5.74
C GLN A 62 -4.33 -4.54 5.14
N ILE A 63 -5.36 -4.91 4.38
CA ILE A 63 -6.30 -3.98 3.77
C ILE A 63 -7.15 -3.28 4.83
N ASP A 64 -7.67 -4.03 5.79
CA ASP A 64 -8.50 -3.49 6.90
C ASP A 64 -7.71 -2.44 7.71
N PHE A 65 -6.39 -2.56 7.77
CA PHE A 65 -5.52 -1.59 8.43
C PHE A 65 -5.10 -0.44 7.51
N ALA A 66 -4.70 -0.74 6.27
CA ALA A 66 -4.09 0.23 5.38
C ALA A 66 -5.09 1.27 4.84
N PHE A 67 -6.30 0.88 4.48
CA PHE A 67 -7.27 1.81 3.91
C PHE A 67 -7.70 2.92 4.87
N PRO A 68 -8.07 2.63 6.13
CA PRO A 68 -8.32 3.68 7.11
C PRO A 68 -7.11 4.61 7.30
N LEU A 69 -5.90 4.06 7.39
CA LEU A 69 -4.67 4.83 7.54
C LEU A 69 -4.45 5.78 6.35
N TYR A 70 -4.60 5.30 5.11
CA TYR A 70 -4.47 6.13 3.91
C TYR A 70 -5.52 7.23 3.86
N HIS A 71 -6.75 6.92 4.20
CA HIS A 71 -7.84 7.90 4.26
C HIS A 71 -7.56 9.01 5.30
N GLU A 72 -7.06 8.64 6.46
CA GLU A 72 -6.67 9.60 7.50
C GLU A 72 -5.51 10.50 7.04
N ILE A 73 -4.47 9.92 6.42
CA ILE A 73 -3.35 10.69 5.87
C ILE A 73 -3.83 11.65 4.76
N GLN A 74 -4.68 11.19 3.84
CA GLN A 74 -5.27 12.03 2.79
C GLN A 74 -6.02 13.22 3.39
N SER A 75 -6.86 12.95 4.38
CA SER A 75 -7.64 13.98 5.06
C SER A 75 -6.75 14.98 5.80
N LYS A 76 -5.75 14.50 6.54
CA LYS A 76 -4.79 15.32 7.28
C LYS A 76 -3.99 16.25 6.36
N LEU A 77 -3.51 15.72 5.24
CA LEU A 77 -2.62 16.44 4.32
C LEU A 77 -3.37 17.18 3.23
N ASN A 78 -4.69 17.00 3.13
CA ASN A 78 -5.54 17.55 2.07
C ASN A 78 -5.02 17.20 0.67
N VAL A 79 -4.65 15.94 0.45
CA VAL A 79 -4.17 15.38 -0.83
C VAL A 79 -4.88 14.07 -1.13
N VAL A 80 -5.00 13.73 -2.41
CA VAL A 80 -5.51 12.43 -2.86
C VAL A 80 -4.36 11.68 -3.49
N PHE A 81 -4.09 10.48 -3.00
CA PHE A 81 -3.04 9.59 -3.52
C PHE A 81 -3.48 8.12 -3.60
N ASP A 82 -4.62 7.76 -3.03
CA ASP A 82 -5.19 6.42 -3.09
C ASP A 82 -6.38 6.42 -4.06
N PHE A 83 -6.32 5.54 -5.05
CA PHE A 83 -7.31 5.39 -6.11
C PHE A 83 -7.78 3.95 -6.18
N GLU A 84 -8.96 3.70 -5.63
CA GLU A 84 -9.58 2.38 -5.70
C GLU A 84 -10.10 2.11 -7.11
N LEU A 85 -9.60 1.06 -7.73
CA LEU A 85 -9.99 0.59 -9.05
C LEU A 85 -10.07 -0.93 -9.08
N PRO A 86 -11.20 -1.53 -9.49
CA PRO A 86 -11.29 -2.97 -9.58
C PRO A 86 -10.39 -3.52 -10.71
N ILE A 87 -9.71 -4.63 -10.44
CA ILE A 87 -8.99 -5.36 -11.48
C ILE A 87 -9.98 -6.29 -12.21
N LEU A 88 -9.96 -6.24 -13.52
CA LEU A 88 -10.69 -7.17 -14.38
C LEU A 88 -9.70 -8.22 -14.94
N ARG A 89 -9.81 -9.44 -14.46
CA ARG A 89 -9.04 -10.58 -14.93
C ARG A 89 -9.72 -11.17 -16.16
N LYS A 90 -9.13 -11.03 -17.34
CA LYS A 90 -9.59 -11.72 -18.56
C LYS A 90 -9.44 -13.22 -18.38
N LEU A 91 -10.51 -13.95 -18.64
CA LEU A 91 -10.52 -15.41 -18.64
C LEU A 91 -10.37 -15.95 -20.06
N TYR A 92 -9.70 -17.08 -20.20
CA TYR A 92 -9.30 -17.61 -21.52
C TYR A 92 -9.98 -18.93 -21.88
N SER A 93 -10.69 -19.57 -20.95
CA SER A 93 -11.38 -20.83 -21.18
C SER A 93 -12.52 -21.03 -20.18
N VAL A 94 -13.38 -22.00 -20.46
CA VAL A 94 -14.42 -22.49 -19.53
C VAL A 94 -13.78 -23.10 -18.27
N GLU A 95 -12.63 -23.75 -18.40
CA GLU A 95 -11.88 -24.28 -17.27
C GLU A 95 -11.43 -23.16 -16.33
N GLU A 96 -10.93 -22.05 -16.89
CA GLU A 96 -10.51 -20.89 -16.09
C GLU A 96 -11.70 -20.20 -15.42
N GLN A 97 -12.88 -20.17 -16.07
CA GLN A 97 -14.12 -19.72 -15.41
C GLN A 97 -14.50 -20.61 -14.22
N ASN A 98 -14.45 -21.92 -14.40
CA ASN A 98 -14.75 -22.85 -13.31
C ASN A 98 -13.75 -22.71 -12.14
N ASN A 99 -12.46 -22.55 -12.43
CA ASN A 99 -11.45 -22.28 -11.43
C ASN A 99 -11.70 -20.95 -10.70
N TRP A 100 -12.15 -19.92 -11.44
CA TRP A 100 -12.55 -18.65 -10.84
C TRP A 100 -13.72 -18.81 -9.88
N PHE A 101 -14.79 -19.49 -10.26
CA PHE A 101 -15.95 -19.72 -9.40
C PHE A 101 -15.58 -20.51 -8.14
N GLN A 102 -14.79 -21.59 -8.31
CA GLN A 102 -14.30 -22.35 -7.16
C GLN A 102 -13.43 -21.51 -6.21
N ALA A 103 -12.67 -20.56 -6.76
CA ALA A 103 -11.87 -19.67 -5.93
C ALA A 103 -12.74 -18.64 -5.21
N ALA A 104 -13.74 -18.06 -5.90
CA ALA A 104 -14.66 -17.07 -5.33
C ALA A 104 -15.52 -17.65 -4.20
N ASP A 105 -15.78 -18.96 -4.20
CA ASP A 105 -16.50 -19.67 -3.14
C ASP A 105 -15.67 -19.92 -1.87
N LYS A 106 -14.34 -19.72 -1.93
CA LYS A 106 -13.49 -19.92 -0.76
C LYS A 106 -13.67 -18.78 0.25
N PRO A 107 -13.88 -19.06 1.54
CA PRO A 107 -14.15 -18.02 2.55
C PRO A 107 -13.12 -16.89 2.61
N ASN A 108 -11.85 -17.21 2.38
CA ASN A 108 -10.75 -16.24 2.39
C ASN A 108 -10.60 -15.44 1.10
N LEU A 109 -11.22 -15.86 0.00
CA LEU A 109 -11.20 -15.19 -1.29
C LEU A 109 -12.52 -14.52 -1.65
N ALA A 110 -13.63 -14.98 -1.08
CA ALA A 110 -14.97 -14.43 -1.30
C ALA A 110 -15.08 -12.89 -1.09
N PRO A 111 -14.36 -12.27 -0.15
CA PRO A 111 -14.35 -10.81 -0.03
C PRO A 111 -13.73 -10.09 -1.24
N PHE A 112 -12.83 -10.76 -1.93
CA PHE A 112 -11.99 -10.18 -2.98
C PHE A 112 -12.42 -10.55 -4.40
N LEU A 113 -13.00 -11.73 -4.60
CA LEU A 113 -13.40 -12.22 -5.92
C LEU A 113 -14.91 -12.15 -6.08
N ASP A 114 -15.35 -11.42 -7.10
CA ASP A 114 -16.77 -11.41 -7.44
C ASP A 114 -17.16 -12.74 -8.10
N ALA A 115 -18.16 -13.42 -7.56
CA ALA A 115 -18.70 -14.66 -8.11
C ALA A 115 -19.41 -14.44 -9.47
N LYS A 116 -19.79 -13.19 -9.79
CA LYS A 116 -20.44 -12.84 -11.04
C LYS A 116 -19.39 -12.33 -12.04
N LEU A 117 -19.36 -12.96 -13.21
CA LEU A 117 -18.47 -12.49 -14.29
C LEU A 117 -18.98 -11.18 -14.91
N VAL A 118 -18.01 -10.33 -15.26
CA VAL A 118 -18.26 -9.10 -16.02
C VAL A 118 -18.31 -9.43 -17.50
N THR A 119 -19.43 -9.10 -18.12
CA THR A 119 -19.72 -9.40 -19.55
C THR A 119 -19.45 -8.20 -20.45
N SER A 120 -18.94 -7.08 -19.92
CA SER A 120 -18.64 -5.88 -20.70
C SER A 120 -17.68 -6.20 -21.85
N SER A 121 -17.97 -5.67 -23.01
CA SER A 121 -17.06 -5.71 -24.16
C SER A 121 -16.27 -4.41 -24.23
N TYR A 122 -14.97 -4.52 -24.29
CA TYR A 122 -14.09 -3.41 -24.64
C TYR A 122 -13.72 -3.56 -26.11
N GLU A 123 -13.89 -2.53 -26.92
CA GLU A 123 -13.68 -2.59 -28.38
C GLU A 123 -12.31 -3.16 -28.76
N SER A 124 -11.30 -2.84 -27.97
CA SER A 124 -9.92 -3.28 -28.23
C SER A 124 -9.54 -4.61 -27.58
N ILE A 125 -10.42 -5.21 -26.76
CA ILE A 125 -10.10 -6.43 -26.01
C ILE A 125 -11.22 -7.44 -26.15
N GLN A 126 -11.00 -8.43 -27.01
CA GLN A 126 -11.91 -9.56 -27.14
C GLN A 126 -11.78 -10.48 -25.93
N SER A 127 -12.89 -10.78 -25.26
CA SER A 127 -12.95 -11.70 -24.14
C SER A 127 -14.19 -12.59 -24.23
N PRO A 128 -14.15 -13.65 -25.05
CA PRO A 128 -15.30 -14.57 -25.21
C PRO A 128 -15.66 -15.31 -23.93
N PHE A 129 -14.74 -15.39 -22.98
CA PHE A 129 -14.94 -16.03 -21.67
C PHE A 129 -15.13 -15.03 -20.54
N HIS A 130 -15.40 -13.74 -20.87
CA HIS A 130 -15.68 -12.67 -19.89
C HIS A 130 -14.50 -12.36 -18.95
N TYR A 131 -14.80 -11.61 -17.89
CA TYR A 131 -13.80 -11.17 -16.91
C TYR A 131 -14.26 -11.53 -15.51
N GLY A 132 -13.34 -12.02 -14.69
CA GLY A 132 -13.50 -12.04 -13.24
C GLY A 132 -13.12 -10.69 -12.65
N LYS A 133 -13.94 -10.16 -11.73
CA LYS A 133 -13.69 -8.89 -11.03
C LYS A 133 -13.05 -9.14 -9.69
N VAL A 134 -11.93 -8.45 -9.43
CA VAL A 134 -11.27 -8.42 -8.12
C VAL A 134 -11.60 -7.09 -7.44
N ASN A 135 -12.10 -7.17 -6.23
CA ASN A 135 -12.43 -6.02 -5.38
C ASN A 135 -11.26 -5.69 -4.44
N HIS A 136 -11.30 -4.51 -3.81
CA HIS A 136 -10.26 -4.02 -2.91
C HIS A 136 -8.88 -3.96 -3.57
N THR A 137 -8.88 -3.51 -4.82
CA THR A 137 -7.68 -3.27 -5.62
C THR A 137 -7.62 -1.82 -6.03
N GLY A 138 -6.44 -1.35 -6.36
CA GLY A 138 -6.24 0.03 -6.78
C GLY A 138 -4.77 0.36 -6.90
N TYR A 139 -4.47 1.65 -6.82
CA TYR A 139 -3.08 2.11 -6.81
C TYR A 139 -2.90 3.34 -5.93
N LEU A 140 -1.70 3.48 -5.39
CA LEU A 140 -1.25 4.65 -4.69
C LEU A 140 -0.37 5.50 -5.61
N GLU A 141 -0.64 6.78 -5.71
CA GLU A 141 0.33 7.75 -6.24
C GLU A 141 1.41 8.00 -5.18
N ILE A 142 2.37 7.08 -5.11
CA ILE A 142 3.37 7.03 -4.05
C ILE A 142 4.23 8.30 -4.01
N SER A 143 4.53 8.90 -5.15
CA SER A 143 5.30 10.14 -5.20
C SER A 143 4.55 11.30 -4.53
N THR A 144 3.26 11.42 -4.79
CA THR A 144 2.38 12.41 -4.15
C THR A 144 2.33 12.21 -2.63
N LEU A 145 2.16 10.96 -2.18
CA LEU A 145 2.17 10.65 -0.75
C LEU A 145 3.51 11.02 -0.09
N ILE A 146 4.63 10.58 -0.66
CA ILE A 146 5.97 10.83 -0.08
C ILE A 146 6.26 12.34 -0.02
N GLU A 147 5.93 13.09 -1.07
CA GLU A 147 6.17 14.52 -1.12
C GLU A 147 5.33 15.27 -0.07
N ALA A 148 4.03 15.00 -0.04
CA ALA A 148 3.12 15.62 0.92
C ALA A 148 3.51 15.30 2.37
N TYR A 149 3.86 14.03 2.65
CA TYR A 149 4.26 13.60 3.99
C TYR A 149 5.62 14.17 4.40
N SER A 150 6.59 14.25 3.47
CA SER A 150 7.88 14.93 3.73
C SER A 150 7.68 16.40 4.13
N ASN A 151 6.79 17.11 3.42
CA ASN A 151 6.48 18.50 3.73
C ASN A 151 5.80 18.66 5.10
N TYR A 152 4.92 17.72 5.43
CA TYR A 152 4.31 17.68 6.76
C TYR A 152 5.35 17.47 7.87
N LEU A 153 6.25 16.48 7.73
CA LEU A 153 7.32 16.23 8.70
C LEU A 153 8.27 17.42 8.85
N LYS A 154 8.59 18.11 7.75
CA LYS A 154 9.37 19.37 7.78
C LYS A 154 8.67 20.45 8.58
N SER A 155 7.36 20.61 8.44
CA SER A 155 6.59 21.58 9.22
C SER A 155 6.60 21.30 10.73
N LEU A 156 6.79 20.02 11.10
CA LEU A 156 6.97 19.59 12.48
C LEU A 156 8.43 19.69 12.99
N ASN A 157 9.39 20.12 12.15
CA ASN A 157 10.82 20.04 12.41
C ASN A 157 11.30 18.61 12.74
N SER A 158 10.69 17.59 12.14
CA SER A 158 10.91 16.17 12.38
C SER A 158 11.50 15.44 11.16
N PHE A 159 12.19 16.15 10.27
CA PHE A 159 12.73 15.58 9.03
C PHE A 159 14.08 16.17 8.65
N SER A 160 15.05 15.30 8.31
CA SER A 160 16.32 15.66 7.66
C SER A 160 16.45 15.00 6.29
N ASN A 161 16.89 15.77 5.30
CA ASN A 161 17.17 15.26 3.95
C ASN A 161 18.62 14.75 3.84
N GLU A 162 19.10 14.08 4.86
CA GLU A 162 20.45 13.55 4.98
C GLU A 162 20.46 12.04 5.09
N GLY A 163 21.57 11.42 4.73
CA GLY A 163 21.81 10.01 4.97
C GLY A 163 22.06 9.75 6.45
N PHE A 164 21.40 8.73 6.99
CA PHE A 164 21.66 8.31 8.36
C PHE A 164 22.97 7.53 8.45
N ASN A 165 23.88 7.95 9.32
CA ASN A 165 25.16 7.28 9.53
C ASN A 165 25.09 6.29 10.69
N TYR A 166 24.92 5.01 10.37
CA TYR A 166 24.83 3.94 11.37
C TYR A 166 26.10 3.75 12.21
N THR A 167 27.27 4.24 11.75
CA THR A 167 28.55 4.09 12.45
C THR A 167 28.75 5.14 13.54
N GLU A 168 27.94 6.17 13.55
CA GLU A 168 27.96 7.27 14.54
C GLU A 168 26.95 7.06 15.67
N ILE A 169 26.24 5.92 15.70
CA ILE A 169 25.31 5.61 16.78
C ILE A 169 26.08 5.27 18.04
N GLU A 170 25.86 6.05 19.07
CA GLU A 170 26.34 5.76 20.43
C GLU A 170 25.19 5.18 21.26
N PHE A 171 25.40 4.00 21.86
CA PHE A 171 24.45 3.35 22.73
C PHE A 171 24.69 3.80 24.18
N LEU A 172 23.69 4.41 24.77
CA LEU A 172 23.68 4.86 26.15
C LEU A 172 22.75 3.98 26.99
N ASP A 173 22.88 4.02 28.33
CA ASP A 173 22.06 3.21 29.25
C ASP A 173 20.53 3.45 29.07
N ASN A 174 20.14 4.63 28.59
CA ASN A 174 18.73 5.05 28.47
C ASN A 174 18.32 5.47 27.05
N GLY A 175 19.12 5.16 26.04
CA GLY A 175 18.81 5.52 24.66
C GLY A 175 19.98 5.41 23.70
N ILE A 176 19.83 6.08 22.57
CA ILE A 176 20.87 6.24 21.55
C ILE A 176 21.09 7.73 21.27
N GLN A 177 22.31 8.08 20.93
CA GLN A 177 22.74 9.40 20.46
C GLN A 177 23.42 9.28 19.10
#